data_4006b772b751003d339a44dffe11c187
#
_entry.id   4006b772b751003d339a44dffe11c187
#
_cell.length_a   1.000
_cell.length_b   1.000
_cell.length_c   1.000
_cell.angle_alpha   90.00
_cell.angle_beta   90.00
_cell.angle_gamma   90.00
#
_symmetry.space_group_name_H-M   'P 1'
#
loop_
_entity.id
_entity.type
_entity.pdbx_description
1 polymer ?
#
loop_
_entity_poly.entity_id
_entity_poly.type
_entity_poly.pdbx_seq_one_letter_code
_entity_poly.pdbx_strand_id
1 'polypeptide(L)'
;MKNADEQLMTIFSAALDCETNAAREAYLDKACNASPDLRERVDALLRAHNRSVDFLKEPASEQAITAAFKPAALPGGINSSSRAFQEELRRLLRSRLILAHLLLLSFVVLLQLLSFASPFGDNVPSHRPDNGVWWRFAPPFVIGLIGVLAIWRWDKMSLHSLRIWEIICFASQAMFYGYDRFERLAYPDSIVEVSPITAIGFQGLATLQGFSILILAYGVLIPNTRRRSLIVVVAFAVIAIAALLSAVVINPMLLRDGHVLPLVVQEALTLMFPSAIAVFAATRASALQKRAFDAERRAERMGQYTLKRKLGEGGMGEVWLAEHELLKRPCAVKFIRRELAADPSNASRFAREVQAVTGLSHVNTVRVYDYGQADDGSFYFVMEYLDGPTLEELVKASGPVPVRRAVHLLRQICGALAEAHAAGLVHRDLKPSNVIVATLGGQSDVTKLLDFGLVHDLSDNDQRLTRMGMVLGTPAYMCPEQAAGESAIDARGDIYSFGALAFFTLTGRPPFQAKTTGQLLAAHLSQPPPLLTEYCHNAPASLAAMIARCLSKEPAERFQSTADVLQALDECV
;
A
#
# COMPACT_ATOMS: atom_id res chain seq x y z
N MET A 1 4.94 -34.20 37.58
CA MET A 1 5.56 -33.10 36.81
C MET A 1 4.58 -32.00 36.45
N LYS A 2 3.38 -32.23 35.90
CA LYS A 2 2.41 -31.15 35.52
C LYS A 2 2.04 -30.21 36.70
N ASN A 3 1.93 -30.70 37.93
CA ASN A 3 1.53 -29.87 39.08
C ASN A 3 2.62 -28.88 39.55
N ALA A 4 3.91 -29.21 39.39
CA ALA A 4 5.01 -28.36 39.84
C ALA A 4 5.25 -27.15 38.90
N ASP A 5 5.04 -27.33 37.59
CA ASP A 5 5.21 -26.23 36.62
C ASP A 5 4.00 -25.26 36.63
N GLU A 6 2.81 -25.77 36.94
CA GLU A 6 1.60 -24.95 37.11
C GLU A 6 1.70 -24.10 38.41
N GLN A 7 2.26 -24.67 39.48
CA GLN A 7 2.55 -23.94 40.71
C GLN A 7 3.64 -22.87 40.52
N LEU A 8 4.70 -23.18 39.78
CA LEU A 8 5.77 -22.23 39.40
C LEU A 8 5.21 -21.00 38.69
N MET A 9 4.37 -21.22 37.65
CA MET A 9 3.78 -20.14 36.86
C MET A 9 2.78 -19.31 37.66
N THR A 10 2.03 -19.92 38.58
CA THR A 10 1.09 -19.20 39.45
C THR A 10 1.85 -18.26 40.39
N ILE A 11 2.94 -18.73 41.02
CA ILE A 11 3.75 -17.93 41.94
C ILE A 11 4.48 -16.81 41.16
N PHE A 12 5.01 -17.10 39.97
CA PHE A 12 5.66 -16.12 39.12
C PHE A 12 4.70 -14.99 38.71
N SER A 13 3.49 -15.32 38.24
CA SER A 13 2.47 -14.32 37.87
C SER A 13 2.11 -13.43 39.06
N ALA A 14 1.80 -14.01 40.22
CA ALA A 14 1.45 -13.25 41.41
C ALA A 14 2.61 -12.37 41.95
N ALA A 15 3.86 -12.80 41.74
CA ALA A 15 5.05 -12.01 42.09
C ALA A 15 5.24 -10.80 41.16
N LEU A 16 4.79 -10.88 39.89
CA LEU A 16 4.81 -9.74 38.97
C LEU A 16 3.75 -8.68 39.31
N ASP A 17 2.62 -9.09 39.88
CA ASP A 17 1.52 -8.19 40.27
C ASP A 17 1.82 -7.40 41.56
N CYS A 18 2.92 -7.68 42.26
CA CYS A 18 3.32 -6.94 43.45
C CYS A 18 3.82 -5.53 43.09
N GLU A 19 3.21 -4.48 43.63
CA GLU A 19 3.53 -3.07 43.34
C GLU A 19 4.94 -2.63 43.81
N THR A 20 5.50 -3.28 44.84
CA THR A 20 6.83 -2.93 45.39
C THR A 20 7.74 -4.17 45.50
N ASN A 21 9.07 -3.94 45.39
CA ASN A 21 10.02 -5.02 45.54
C ASN A 21 9.97 -5.65 46.96
N ALA A 22 9.70 -4.86 47.99
CA ALA A 22 9.57 -5.37 49.36
C ALA A 22 8.34 -6.28 49.54
N ALA A 23 7.20 -5.93 48.92
CA ALA A 23 6.00 -6.75 48.90
C ALA A 23 6.23 -8.06 48.13
N ARG A 24 6.98 -7.99 47.02
CA ARG A 24 7.35 -9.15 46.19
C ARG A 24 8.21 -10.13 46.95
N GLU A 25 9.26 -9.65 47.65
CA GLU A 25 10.14 -10.49 48.46
C GLU A 25 9.36 -11.18 49.61
N ALA A 26 8.54 -10.42 50.33
CA ALA A 26 7.71 -10.99 51.41
C ALA A 26 6.70 -12.05 50.89
N TYR A 27 6.16 -11.82 49.69
CA TYR A 27 5.28 -12.81 49.04
C TYR A 27 6.04 -14.09 48.66
N LEU A 28 7.22 -13.93 48.01
CA LEU A 28 8.04 -15.06 47.57
C LEU A 28 8.57 -15.88 48.77
N ASP A 29 8.96 -15.24 49.86
CA ASP A 29 9.38 -15.92 51.12
C ASP A 29 8.25 -16.77 51.67
N LYS A 30 7.03 -16.29 51.64
CA LYS A 30 5.87 -17.02 52.10
C LYS A 30 5.42 -18.14 51.13
N ALA A 31 5.44 -17.87 49.82
CA ALA A 31 4.97 -18.81 48.81
C ALA A 31 5.95 -19.96 48.54
N CYS A 32 7.26 -19.73 48.70
CA CYS A 32 8.31 -20.70 48.45
C CYS A 32 8.94 -21.30 49.72
N ASN A 33 8.44 -20.99 50.91
CA ASN A 33 9.04 -21.36 52.21
C ASN A 33 9.30 -22.89 52.39
N ALA A 34 8.52 -23.74 51.68
CA ALA A 34 8.65 -25.21 51.74
C ALA A 34 9.59 -25.79 50.64
N SER A 35 10.11 -25.00 49.69
CA SER A 35 10.88 -25.53 48.58
C SER A 35 11.91 -24.49 48.06
N PRO A 36 13.16 -24.58 48.47
CA PRO A 36 14.26 -23.70 48.00
C PRO A 36 14.46 -23.79 46.49
N ASP A 37 14.30 -24.95 45.88
CA ASP A 37 14.41 -25.17 44.42
C ASP A 37 13.34 -24.39 43.65
N LEU A 38 12.13 -24.33 44.17
CA LEU A 38 11.03 -23.55 43.57
C LEU A 38 11.33 -22.04 43.64
N ARG A 39 11.92 -21.57 44.73
CA ARG A 39 12.34 -20.19 44.91
C ARG A 39 13.39 -19.80 43.87
N GLU A 40 14.42 -20.63 43.68
CA GLU A 40 15.50 -20.37 42.71
C GLU A 40 14.98 -20.29 41.27
N ARG A 41 14.04 -21.17 40.91
CA ARG A 41 13.39 -21.17 39.58
C ARG A 41 12.52 -19.94 39.36
N VAL A 42 11.75 -19.48 40.35
CA VAL A 42 10.95 -18.25 40.25
C VAL A 42 11.88 -17.03 40.12
N ASP A 43 12.94 -16.95 40.90
CA ASP A 43 13.92 -15.85 40.84
C ASP A 43 14.68 -15.81 39.51
N ALA A 44 14.93 -16.96 38.89
CA ALA A 44 15.51 -17.04 37.55
C ALA A 44 14.56 -16.46 36.49
N LEU A 45 13.26 -16.77 36.58
CA LEU A 45 12.23 -16.22 35.67
C LEU A 45 12.05 -14.71 35.87
N LEU A 46 12.05 -14.21 37.09
CA LEU A 46 11.97 -12.77 37.41
C LEU A 46 13.21 -12.01 36.88
N ARG A 47 14.41 -12.58 37.02
CA ARG A 47 15.65 -12.00 36.45
C ARG A 47 15.60 -11.95 34.92
N ALA A 48 15.06 -13.00 34.27
CA ALA A 48 14.91 -13.03 32.81
C ALA A 48 13.89 -11.98 32.34
N HIS A 49 12.77 -11.86 33.05
CA HIS A 49 11.73 -10.87 32.77
C HIS A 49 12.27 -9.43 32.92
N ASN A 50 12.95 -9.12 34.01
CA ASN A 50 13.53 -7.78 34.25
C ASN A 50 14.60 -7.43 33.22
N ARG A 51 15.46 -8.37 32.80
CA ARG A 51 16.42 -8.15 31.71
C ARG A 51 15.74 -7.82 30.38
N SER A 52 14.60 -8.43 30.07
CA SER A 52 13.85 -8.11 28.84
C SER A 52 13.18 -6.73 28.92
N VAL A 53 12.72 -6.31 30.09
CA VAL A 53 12.12 -4.99 30.33
C VAL A 53 13.20 -3.89 30.33
N ASP A 54 14.38 -4.13 30.89
CA ASP A 54 15.49 -3.17 30.89
C ASP A 54 16.13 -3.04 29.50
N PHE A 55 16.21 -4.11 28.74
CA PHE A 55 16.61 -4.08 27.32
C PHE A 55 15.71 -3.20 26.45
N LEU A 56 14.42 -3.08 26.80
CA LEU A 56 13.46 -2.21 26.11
C LEU A 56 13.49 -0.76 26.59
N LYS A 57 14.11 -0.46 27.74
CA LYS A 57 14.19 0.89 28.33
C LYS A 57 15.44 1.67 27.97
N GLU A 58 16.54 0.99 27.63
CA GLU A 58 17.74 1.68 27.12
C GLU A 58 17.60 1.90 25.62
N PRO A 59 17.49 3.15 25.14
CA PRO A 59 17.64 3.43 23.72
C PRO A 59 19.07 3.08 23.34
N ALA A 60 19.25 2.03 22.54
CA ALA A 60 20.56 1.68 21.98
C ALA A 60 21.16 2.94 21.36
N SER A 61 22.33 3.35 21.85
CA SER A 61 23.01 4.55 21.35
C SER A 61 23.19 4.40 19.83
N GLU A 62 22.79 5.40 19.05
CA GLU A 62 22.89 5.43 17.59
C GLU A 62 24.25 5.01 17.04
N GLN A 63 25.30 5.17 17.84
CA GLN A 63 26.68 4.81 17.49
C GLN A 63 26.98 3.30 17.58
N ALA A 64 26.33 2.55 18.46
CA ALA A 64 26.52 1.10 18.58
C ALA A 64 25.82 0.33 17.46
N ILE A 65 24.67 0.83 16.97
CA ILE A 65 23.93 0.26 15.84
C ILE A 65 24.69 0.50 14.52
N THR A 66 25.36 1.65 14.37
CA THR A 66 26.08 2.01 13.14
C THR A 66 27.38 1.22 12.97
N ALA A 67 27.98 0.72 14.04
CA ALA A 67 29.23 -0.05 13.99
C ALA A 67 29.01 -1.56 13.72
N ALA A 68 27.87 -2.13 14.15
CA ALA A 68 27.58 -3.57 14.03
C ALA A 68 26.89 -3.98 12.73
N PHE A 69 26.24 -3.03 12.03
CA PHE A 69 25.57 -3.27 10.75
C PHE A 69 26.01 -2.23 9.73
N LYS A 70 27.01 -2.56 8.90
CA LYS A 70 27.13 -2.00 7.57
C LYS A 70 26.19 -2.82 6.68
N PRO A 71 24.95 -2.39 6.40
CA PRO A 71 24.15 -3.07 5.43
C PRO A 71 24.81 -2.83 4.06
N ALA A 72 25.08 -3.91 3.36
CA ALA A 72 25.26 -3.81 1.91
C ALA A 72 24.06 -2.97 1.39
N ALA A 73 24.36 -1.92 0.65
CA ALA A 73 23.38 -0.97 0.14
C ALA A 73 22.29 -1.71 -0.64
N LEU A 74 21.18 -2.03 0.03
CA LEU A 74 19.95 -2.42 -0.64
C LEU A 74 19.30 -1.13 -1.16
N PRO A 75 19.05 -1.01 -2.46
CA PRO A 75 18.45 0.19 -3.01
C PRO A 75 16.97 0.26 -2.60
N GLY A 76 16.60 1.21 -1.75
CA GLY A 76 15.27 1.78 -1.83
C GLY A 76 14.32 1.79 -0.65
N GLY A 77 14.66 1.43 0.59
CA GLY A 77 13.65 1.26 1.65
C GLY A 77 13.08 2.54 2.30
N ILE A 78 13.87 3.55 2.59
CA ILE A 78 13.41 4.80 3.26
C ILE A 78 13.08 5.91 2.26
N ASN A 79 13.68 5.88 1.08
CA ASN A 79 13.49 6.88 0.03
C ASN A 79 12.23 6.68 -0.83
N SER A 80 11.62 5.50 -0.85
CA SER A 80 10.46 5.22 -1.72
C SER A 80 9.20 5.97 -1.26
N SER A 81 8.96 6.06 0.02
CA SER A 81 7.78 6.75 0.58
C SER A 81 7.87 8.27 0.45
N SER A 82 9.07 8.82 0.63
CA SER A 82 9.34 10.24 0.41
C SER A 82 9.26 10.58 -1.09
N ARG A 83 9.72 9.68 -1.97
CA ARG A 83 9.64 9.85 -3.43
C ARG A 83 8.20 9.78 -3.94
N ALA A 84 7.38 8.84 -3.48
CA ALA A 84 5.96 8.74 -3.87
C ALA A 84 5.18 9.99 -3.45
N PHE A 85 5.35 10.47 -2.22
CA PHE A 85 4.75 11.72 -1.76
C PHE A 85 5.23 12.94 -2.57
N GLN A 86 6.52 13.00 -2.89
CA GLN A 86 7.10 14.07 -3.72
C GLN A 86 6.53 14.04 -5.15
N GLU A 87 6.31 12.86 -5.71
CA GLU A 87 5.73 12.67 -7.04
C GLU A 87 4.27 13.10 -7.08
N GLU A 88 3.48 12.74 -6.08
CA GLU A 88 2.09 13.17 -5.96
C GLU A 88 1.97 14.67 -5.72
N LEU A 89 2.80 15.23 -4.85
CA LEU A 89 2.88 16.67 -4.65
C LEU A 89 3.27 17.41 -5.95
N ARG A 90 4.17 16.82 -6.75
CA ARG A 90 4.56 17.33 -8.08
C ARG A 90 3.37 17.36 -9.03
N ARG A 91 2.59 16.28 -9.10
CA ARG A 91 1.40 16.21 -9.98
C ARG A 91 0.34 17.23 -9.55
N LEU A 92 0.06 17.31 -8.26
CA LEU A 92 -0.88 18.29 -7.70
C LEU A 92 -0.42 19.72 -7.96
N LEU A 93 0.83 20.05 -7.69
CA LEU A 93 1.37 21.38 -7.93
C LEU A 93 1.27 21.77 -9.41
N ARG A 94 1.60 20.84 -10.32
CA ARG A 94 1.51 21.05 -11.76
C ARG A 94 0.09 21.39 -12.20
N SER A 95 -0.89 20.58 -11.84
CA SER A 95 -2.30 20.79 -12.22
C SER A 95 -2.86 22.09 -11.63
N ARG A 96 -2.50 22.40 -10.38
CA ARG A 96 -2.95 23.61 -9.70
C ARG A 96 -2.29 24.87 -10.23
N LEU A 97 -1.03 24.83 -10.63
CA LEU A 97 -0.36 25.96 -11.31
C LEU A 97 -1.02 26.28 -12.64
N ILE A 98 -1.30 25.28 -13.46
CA ILE A 98 -2.02 25.48 -14.73
C ILE A 98 -3.38 26.13 -14.46
N LEU A 99 -4.17 25.59 -13.53
CA LEU A 99 -5.48 26.13 -13.16
C LEU A 99 -5.39 27.57 -12.66
N ALA A 100 -4.45 27.86 -11.76
CA ALA A 100 -4.27 29.20 -11.20
C ALA A 100 -3.94 30.23 -12.29
N HIS A 101 -3.06 29.89 -13.23
CA HIS A 101 -2.69 30.77 -14.33
C HIS A 101 -3.84 30.96 -15.33
N LEU A 102 -4.58 29.91 -15.67
CA LEU A 102 -5.76 30.03 -16.53
C LEU A 102 -6.83 30.94 -15.90
N LEU A 103 -7.06 30.82 -14.60
CA LEU A 103 -7.99 31.71 -13.87
C LEU A 103 -7.48 33.16 -13.83
N LEU A 104 -6.19 33.38 -13.58
CA LEU A 104 -5.61 34.73 -13.59
C LEU A 104 -5.65 35.35 -15.02
N LEU A 105 -5.34 34.58 -16.05
CA LEU A 105 -5.43 35.02 -17.44
C LEU A 105 -6.89 35.36 -17.82
N SER A 106 -7.84 34.51 -17.48
CA SER A 106 -9.27 34.76 -17.76
C SER A 106 -9.79 36.00 -17.02
N PHE A 107 -9.31 36.24 -15.80
CA PHE A 107 -9.66 37.42 -15.02
C PHE A 107 -9.12 38.69 -15.67
N VAL A 108 -7.86 38.69 -16.16
CA VAL A 108 -7.28 39.81 -16.91
C VAL A 108 -8.09 40.10 -18.18
N VAL A 109 -8.47 39.05 -18.93
CA VAL A 109 -9.31 39.22 -20.14
C VAL A 109 -10.68 39.79 -19.79
N LEU A 110 -11.31 39.30 -18.70
CA LEU A 110 -12.60 39.79 -18.22
C LEU A 110 -12.53 41.28 -17.85
N LEU A 111 -11.49 41.69 -17.12
CA LEU A 111 -11.29 43.11 -16.78
C LEU A 111 -11.14 44.01 -18.03
N GLN A 112 -10.44 43.48 -19.05
CA GLN A 112 -10.29 44.16 -20.33
C GLN A 112 -11.65 44.32 -21.03
N LEU A 113 -12.47 43.26 -21.11
CA LEU A 113 -13.80 43.28 -21.72
C LEU A 113 -14.73 44.24 -20.99
N LEU A 114 -14.68 44.25 -19.64
CA LEU A 114 -15.46 45.18 -18.83
C LEU A 114 -15.05 46.66 -19.04
N SER A 115 -13.74 46.90 -19.26
CA SER A 115 -13.27 48.27 -19.59
C SER A 115 -13.78 48.78 -20.94
N PHE A 116 -14.00 47.88 -21.91
CA PHE A 116 -14.64 48.25 -23.20
C PHE A 116 -16.16 48.45 -23.10
N ALA A 117 -16.81 47.69 -22.25
CA ALA A 117 -18.26 47.78 -22.07
C ALA A 117 -18.70 48.96 -21.16
N SER A 118 -17.76 49.66 -20.57
CA SER A 118 -18.06 50.82 -19.69
C SER A 118 -18.55 52.01 -20.51
N PRO A 119 -19.76 52.51 -20.28
CA PRO A 119 -20.31 53.70 -20.98
C PRO A 119 -19.55 54.99 -20.65
N PHE A 120 -18.60 54.96 -19.70
CA PHE A 120 -17.75 56.11 -19.34
C PHE A 120 -16.44 56.16 -20.18
N GLY A 121 -16.23 55.22 -21.12
CA GLY A 121 -14.98 55.12 -21.90
C GLY A 121 -14.78 56.21 -22.95
N ASP A 122 -15.87 56.83 -23.46
CA ASP A 122 -15.79 57.73 -24.65
C ASP A 122 -15.59 59.19 -24.32
N ASN A 123 -15.66 59.59 -23.04
CA ASN A 123 -15.62 61.01 -22.65
C ASN A 123 -14.40 61.43 -21.81
N VAL A 124 -13.39 60.62 -21.69
CA VAL A 124 -12.14 61.04 -21.04
C VAL A 124 -11.15 61.50 -22.11
N PRO A 125 -10.90 62.83 -22.26
CA PRO A 125 -9.89 63.30 -23.16
C PRO A 125 -8.53 62.84 -22.66
N SER A 126 -7.98 61.76 -23.24
CA SER A 126 -6.62 61.33 -22.95
C SER A 126 -5.63 62.29 -23.59
N HIS A 127 -5.05 63.17 -22.82
CA HIS A 127 -3.91 63.99 -23.26
C HIS A 127 -2.61 63.19 -23.46
N ARG A 128 -2.68 61.86 -23.45
CA ARG A 128 -1.57 60.98 -23.88
C ARG A 128 -1.95 60.32 -25.20
N PRO A 129 -1.09 60.47 -26.24
CA PRO A 129 -1.31 59.83 -27.54
C PRO A 129 -1.03 58.34 -27.54
N ASP A 130 -1.30 57.66 -26.42
CA ASP A 130 -0.95 56.26 -26.31
C ASP A 130 -2.14 55.39 -26.65
N ASN A 131 -2.12 55.02 -27.92
CA ASN A 131 -2.95 53.97 -28.51
C ASN A 131 -2.76 52.64 -27.76
N GLY A 132 -3.54 52.45 -26.70
CA GLY A 132 -3.72 51.09 -26.23
C GLY A 132 -3.25 50.80 -24.80
N VAL A 133 -4.20 50.77 -23.91
CA VAL A 133 -4.16 50.10 -22.58
C VAL A 133 -3.65 48.65 -22.67
N TRP A 134 -3.68 48.05 -23.85
CA TRP A 134 -3.32 46.67 -24.18
C TRP A 134 -1.88 46.30 -23.87
N TRP A 135 -0.91 47.11 -24.24
CA TRP A 135 0.50 46.75 -24.04
C TRP A 135 0.91 46.75 -22.57
N ARG A 136 0.15 47.41 -21.71
CA ARG A 136 0.40 47.43 -20.26
C ARG A 136 0.15 46.05 -19.62
N PHE A 137 -0.86 45.32 -20.10
CA PHE A 137 -1.18 43.97 -19.61
C PHE A 137 -0.44 42.86 -20.36
N ALA A 138 0.24 43.19 -21.46
CA ALA A 138 0.94 42.21 -22.25
C ALA A 138 2.05 41.44 -21.50
N PRO A 139 2.95 42.09 -20.71
CA PRO A 139 4.02 41.36 -20.03
C PRO A 139 3.53 40.27 -19.07
N PRO A 140 2.64 40.51 -18.08
CA PRO A 140 2.17 39.45 -17.19
C PRO A 140 1.33 38.39 -17.92
N PHE A 141 0.60 38.78 -18.96
CA PHE A 141 -0.15 37.85 -19.81
C PHE A 141 0.79 36.90 -20.56
N VAL A 142 1.81 37.45 -21.22
CA VAL A 142 2.81 36.68 -21.98
C VAL A 142 3.59 35.74 -21.04
N ILE A 143 4.04 36.23 -19.88
CA ILE A 143 4.75 35.40 -18.89
C ILE A 143 3.83 34.28 -18.37
N GLY A 144 2.58 34.58 -18.07
CA GLY A 144 1.61 33.57 -17.63
C GLY A 144 1.33 32.53 -18.71
N LEU A 145 1.17 32.93 -19.97
CA LEU A 145 0.95 32.04 -21.11
C LEU A 145 2.17 31.15 -21.38
N ILE A 146 3.37 31.70 -21.36
CA ILE A 146 4.63 30.94 -21.50
C ILE A 146 4.73 29.93 -20.36
N GLY A 147 4.40 30.33 -19.12
CA GLY A 147 4.38 29.45 -17.96
C GLY A 147 3.45 28.26 -18.13
N VAL A 148 2.21 28.51 -18.55
CA VAL A 148 1.23 27.44 -18.83
C VAL A 148 1.72 26.49 -19.92
N LEU A 149 2.20 27.02 -21.03
CA LEU A 149 2.72 26.24 -22.16
C LEU A 149 3.94 25.39 -21.75
N ALA A 150 4.87 25.98 -20.99
CA ALA A 150 6.04 25.28 -20.50
C ALA A 150 5.66 24.15 -19.55
N ILE A 151 4.77 24.41 -18.59
CA ILE A 151 4.29 23.40 -17.63
C ILE A 151 3.48 22.30 -18.35
N TRP A 152 2.72 22.65 -19.37
CA TRP A 152 1.92 21.70 -20.15
C TRP A 152 2.81 20.82 -21.03
N ARG A 153 3.82 21.40 -21.71
CA ARG A 153 4.69 20.70 -22.67
C ARG A 153 5.71 19.77 -22.02
N TRP A 154 6.24 20.13 -20.84
CA TRP A 154 7.27 19.36 -20.13
C TRP A 154 6.69 18.54 -18.99
N ASP A 155 6.26 17.33 -19.31
CA ASP A 155 5.62 16.41 -18.38
C ASP A 155 6.53 15.95 -17.21
N LYS A 156 7.86 15.96 -17.44
CA LYS A 156 8.88 15.49 -16.49
C LYS A 156 9.57 16.61 -15.68
N MET A 157 8.96 17.79 -15.58
CA MET A 157 9.55 18.87 -14.77
C MET A 157 9.74 18.43 -13.32
N SER A 158 10.90 18.75 -12.73
CA SER A 158 11.14 18.48 -11.31
C SER A 158 10.26 19.36 -10.42
N LEU A 159 10.02 18.92 -9.17
CA LEU A 159 9.30 19.73 -8.18
C LEU A 159 9.99 21.09 -7.98
N HIS A 160 11.32 21.12 -7.99
CA HIS A 160 12.11 22.35 -7.87
C HIS A 160 11.85 23.31 -9.02
N SER A 161 11.86 22.83 -10.27
CA SER A 161 11.56 23.64 -11.46
C SER A 161 10.13 24.20 -11.43
N LEU A 162 9.14 23.39 -11.01
CA LEU A 162 7.76 23.87 -10.83
C LEU A 162 7.67 24.98 -9.78
N ARG A 163 8.45 24.89 -8.70
CA ARG A 163 8.51 25.90 -7.64
C ARG A 163 9.19 27.20 -8.11
N ILE A 164 10.18 27.11 -8.99
CA ILE A 164 10.78 28.30 -9.63
C ILE A 164 9.76 28.99 -10.55
N TRP A 165 9.05 28.24 -11.39
CA TRP A 165 8.00 28.79 -12.25
C TRP A 165 6.86 29.41 -11.43
N GLU A 166 6.43 28.80 -10.33
CA GLU A 166 5.48 29.38 -9.38
C GLU A 166 5.93 30.79 -8.95
N ILE A 167 7.16 30.93 -8.50
CA ILE A 167 7.71 32.23 -8.06
C ILE A 167 7.72 33.22 -9.21
N ILE A 168 8.26 32.86 -10.39
CA ILE A 168 8.35 33.73 -11.55
C ILE A 168 6.98 34.27 -11.95
N CYS A 169 6.00 33.41 -12.07
CA CYS A 169 4.67 33.78 -12.52
C CYS A 169 3.92 34.67 -11.50
N PHE A 170 3.95 34.30 -10.22
CA PHE A 170 3.25 35.13 -9.22
C PHE A 170 4.00 36.43 -8.89
N ALA A 171 5.33 36.42 -8.89
CA ALA A 171 6.12 37.64 -8.70
C ALA A 171 5.94 38.63 -9.85
N SER A 172 5.90 38.17 -11.12
CA SER A 172 5.65 39.05 -12.26
C SER A 172 4.28 39.72 -12.19
N GLN A 173 3.24 39.00 -11.73
CA GLN A 173 1.92 39.57 -11.52
C GLN A 173 1.94 40.60 -10.40
N ALA A 174 2.59 40.31 -9.28
CA ALA A 174 2.69 41.23 -8.15
C ALA A 174 3.45 42.51 -8.50
N MET A 175 4.56 42.39 -9.25
CA MET A 175 5.32 43.55 -9.74
C MET A 175 4.49 44.40 -10.71
N PHE A 176 3.71 43.77 -11.59
CA PHE A 176 2.81 44.48 -12.48
C PHE A 176 1.75 45.28 -11.70
N TYR A 177 1.04 44.65 -10.73
CA TYR A 177 0.06 45.36 -9.91
C TYR A 177 0.70 46.46 -9.06
N GLY A 178 1.94 46.23 -8.59
CA GLY A 178 2.72 47.25 -7.89
C GLY A 178 3.02 48.47 -8.76
N TYR A 179 3.47 48.24 -10.02
CA TYR A 179 3.74 49.29 -10.98
C TYR A 179 2.46 50.05 -11.39
N ASP A 180 1.38 49.35 -11.72
CA ASP A 180 0.09 50.00 -12.06
C ASP A 180 -0.45 50.85 -10.88
N ARG A 181 -0.31 50.38 -9.64
CA ARG A 181 -0.64 51.15 -8.46
C ARG A 181 0.22 52.39 -8.30
N PHE A 182 1.53 52.25 -8.43
CA PHE A 182 2.48 53.36 -8.39
C PHE A 182 2.12 54.42 -9.43
N GLU A 183 1.91 54.04 -10.68
CA GLU A 183 1.62 54.97 -11.78
C GLU A 183 0.32 55.77 -11.51
N ARG A 184 -0.75 55.12 -11.06
CA ARG A 184 -2.05 55.73 -10.75
C ARG A 184 -1.99 56.71 -9.56
N LEU A 185 -1.18 56.41 -8.56
CA LEU A 185 -1.01 57.26 -7.39
C LEU A 185 -0.01 58.43 -7.66
N ALA A 186 1.05 58.19 -8.43
CA ALA A 186 2.08 59.16 -8.73
C ALA A 186 1.59 60.21 -9.76
N TYR A 187 0.78 59.77 -10.73
CA TYR A 187 0.30 60.61 -11.85
C TYR A 187 -1.23 60.53 -11.99
N PRO A 188 -2.01 61.08 -11.03
CA PRO A 188 -3.46 61.06 -11.13
C PRO A 188 -3.92 61.88 -12.33
N ASP A 189 -4.78 61.26 -13.17
CA ASP A 189 -5.36 61.94 -14.33
C ASP A 189 -6.19 63.16 -13.86
N SER A 190 -5.85 64.33 -14.31
CA SER A 190 -6.36 65.64 -13.84
C SER A 190 -7.76 66.00 -14.36
N ILE A 191 -8.58 65.00 -14.83
CA ILE A 191 -9.75 65.31 -15.70
C ILE A 191 -11.07 64.79 -15.12
N VAL A 192 -11.19 64.60 -13.82
CA VAL A 192 -12.51 64.32 -13.27
C VAL A 192 -12.90 65.50 -12.38
N GLU A 193 -14.03 66.18 -12.68
CA GLU A 193 -14.67 67.20 -11.81
C GLU A 193 -15.08 66.67 -10.43
N VAL A 194 -14.80 65.42 -10.14
CA VAL A 194 -14.89 64.76 -8.85
C VAL A 194 -13.61 65.10 -8.07
N SER A 195 -13.74 65.47 -6.81
CA SER A 195 -12.59 65.93 -6.02
C SER A 195 -11.42 64.95 -6.20
N PRO A 196 -10.15 65.42 -6.31
CA PRO A 196 -8.97 64.58 -6.50
C PRO A 196 -8.89 63.41 -5.52
N ILE A 197 -9.45 63.58 -4.34
CA ILE A 197 -9.51 62.61 -3.24
C ILE A 197 -10.33 61.38 -3.61
N THR A 198 -11.51 61.58 -4.20
CA THR A 198 -12.40 60.47 -4.59
C THR A 198 -11.83 59.67 -5.78
N ALA A 199 -11.19 60.37 -6.74
CA ALA A 199 -10.54 59.74 -7.86
C ALA A 199 -9.35 58.87 -7.41
N ILE A 200 -8.48 59.37 -6.55
CA ILE A 200 -7.35 58.64 -5.96
C ILE A 200 -7.87 57.43 -5.15
N GLY A 201 -8.94 57.60 -4.37
CA GLY A 201 -9.54 56.53 -3.59
C GLY A 201 -10.09 55.40 -4.46
N PHE A 202 -10.84 55.72 -5.53
CA PHE A 202 -11.40 54.73 -6.44
C PHE A 202 -10.34 53.99 -7.26
N GLN A 203 -9.37 54.71 -7.82
CA GLN A 203 -8.28 54.14 -8.62
C GLN A 203 -7.35 53.27 -7.74
N GLY A 204 -7.07 53.73 -6.51
CA GLY A 204 -6.29 52.93 -5.54
C GLY A 204 -6.96 51.65 -5.13
N LEU A 205 -8.29 51.65 -4.98
CA LEU A 205 -9.05 50.45 -4.61
C LEU A 205 -9.01 49.36 -5.70
N ALA A 206 -9.14 49.74 -6.96
CA ALA A 206 -9.14 48.80 -8.09
C ALA A 206 -7.84 48.01 -8.17
N THR A 207 -6.69 48.64 -7.95
CA THR A 207 -5.37 47.96 -7.98
C THR A 207 -5.13 47.10 -6.77
N LEU A 208 -5.63 47.46 -5.58
CA LEU A 208 -5.58 46.62 -4.39
C LEU A 208 -6.41 45.34 -4.52
N GLN A 209 -7.51 45.40 -5.27
CA GLN A 209 -8.29 44.20 -5.59
C GLN A 209 -7.45 43.17 -6.36
N GLY A 210 -6.59 43.61 -7.27
CA GLY A 210 -5.64 42.72 -7.98
C GLY A 210 -4.70 41.95 -7.04
N PHE A 211 -4.12 42.64 -6.03
CA PHE A 211 -3.32 41.98 -4.99
C PHE A 211 -4.13 41.00 -4.15
N SER A 212 -5.34 41.38 -3.76
CA SER A 212 -6.22 40.53 -2.97
C SER A 212 -6.56 39.22 -3.70
N ILE A 213 -6.89 39.30 -4.99
CA ILE A 213 -7.16 38.16 -5.84
C ILE A 213 -5.90 37.28 -6.00
N LEU A 214 -4.75 37.89 -6.20
CA LEU A 214 -3.47 37.18 -6.35
C LEU A 214 -3.12 36.42 -5.05
N ILE A 215 -3.29 37.02 -3.88
CA ILE A 215 -3.08 36.42 -2.57
C ILE A 215 -4.04 35.25 -2.36
N LEU A 216 -5.34 35.41 -2.65
CA LEU A 216 -6.33 34.37 -2.52
C LEU A 216 -6.05 33.20 -3.48
N ALA A 217 -5.78 33.51 -4.77
CA ALA A 217 -5.45 32.48 -5.76
C ALA A 217 -4.23 31.67 -5.32
N TYR A 218 -3.19 32.32 -4.82
CA TYR A 218 -2.01 31.65 -4.30
C TYR A 218 -2.33 30.74 -3.10
N GLY A 219 -3.05 31.26 -2.11
CA GLY A 219 -3.32 30.54 -0.87
C GLY A 219 -4.29 29.36 -1.03
N VAL A 220 -5.29 29.50 -1.92
CA VAL A 220 -6.33 28.47 -2.11
C VAL A 220 -5.89 27.44 -3.14
N LEU A 221 -5.29 27.85 -4.24
CA LEU A 221 -4.98 26.97 -5.36
C LEU A 221 -3.63 26.27 -5.23
N ILE A 222 -2.62 26.92 -4.64
CA ILE A 222 -1.26 26.36 -4.59
C ILE A 222 -1.06 25.58 -3.30
N PRO A 223 -0.73 24.27 -3.36
CA PRO A 223 -0.43 23.46 -2.19
C PRO A 223 0.88 23.90 -1.54
N ASN A 224 0.78 24.54 -0.38
CA ASN A 224 1.91 25.13 0.33
C ASN A 224 1.90 24.83 1.83
N THR A 225 3.11 24.87 2.43
CA THR A 225 3.26 24.86 3.88
C THR A 225 2.91 26.25 4.45
N ARG A 226 2.48 26.29 5.73
CA ARG A 226 2.17 27.53 6.46
C ARG A 226 3.29 28.58 6.34
N ARG A 227 4.55 28.16 6.51
CA ARG A 227 5.71 29.07 6.42
C ARG A 227 5.86 29.69 5.04
N ARG A 228 5.72 28.88 3.99
CA ARG A 228 5.86 29.34 2.61
C ARG A 228 4.72 30.27 2.20
N SER A 229 3.47 29.96 2.54
CA SER A 229 2.32 30.85 2.31
C SER A 229 2.53 32.20 2.98
N LEU A 230 2.98 32.21 4.23
CA LEU A 230 3.25 33.44 4.95
C LEU A 230 4.33 34.29 4.27
N ILE A 231 5.44 33.69 3.86
CA ILE A 231 6.54 34.40 3.16
C ILE A 231 6.03 35.07 1.87
N VAL A 232 5.25 34.36 1.05
CA VAL A 232 4.75 34.89 -0.22
C VAL A 232 3.71 35.97 0.01
N VAL A 233 2.81 35.82 0.96
CA VAL A 233 1.82 36.84 1.32
C VAL A 233 2.49 38.11 1.83
N VAL A 234 3.49 37.99 2.68
CA VAL A 234 4.30 39.13 3.17
C VAL A 234 5.03 39.81 2.00
N ALA A 235 5.61 39.02 1.08
CA ALA A 235 6.27 39.61 -0.09
C ALA A 235 5.31 40.43 -0.96
N PHE A 236 4.08 39.98 -1.17
CA PHE A 236 3.06 40.73 -1.91
C PHE A 236 2.66 42.03 -1.18
N ALA A 237 2.48 41.97 0.15
CA ALA A 237 2.20 43.14 0.95
C ALA A 237 3.34 44.16 0.90
N VAL A 238 4.59 43.71 0.95
CA VAL A 238 5.78 44.57 0.81
C VAL A 238 5.82 45.28 -0.56
N ILE A 239 5.50 44.58 -1.65
CA ILE A 239 5.45 45.18 -3.00
C ILE A 239 4.37 46.24 -3.06
N ALA A 240 3.19 45.99 -2.53
CA ALA A 240 2.08 46.96 -2.49
C ALA A 240 2.45 48.20 -1.69
N ILE A 241 3.02 48.04 -0.51
CA ILE A 241 3.46 49.14 0.36
C ILE A 241 4.58 49.94 -0.29
N ALA A 242 5.56 49.28 -0.93
CA ALA A 242 6.65 49.93 -1.63
C ALA A 242 6.15 50.78 -2.80
N ALA A 243 5.15 50.31 -3.55
CA ALA A 243 4.47 51.10 -4.60
C ALA A 243 3.81 52.36 -4.03
N LEU A 244 3.11 52.25 -2.91
CA LEU A 244 2.49 53.41 -2.23
C LEU A 244 3.55 54.43 -1.78
N LEU A 245 4.59 53.98 -1.08
CA LEU A 245 5.65 54.87 -0.59
C LEU A 245 6.39 55.58 -1.74
N SER A 246 6.67 54.85 -2.83
CA SER A 246 7.29 55.45 -4.02
C SER A 246 6.40 56.50 -4.67
N ALA A 247 5.09 56.26 -4.72
CA ALA A 247 4.13 57.25 -5.24
C ALA A 247 4.05 58.50 -4.36
N VAL A 248 4.13 58.38 -3.05
CA VAL A 248 4.13 59.51 -2.08
C VAL A 248 5.39 60.37 -2.29
N VAL A 249 6.53 59.78 -2.58
CA VAL A 249 7.78 60.51 -2.85
C VAL A 249 7.67 61.36 -4.12
N ILE A 250 7.02 60.85 -5.18
CA ILE A 250 6.89 61.53 -6.47
C ILE A 250 5.76 62.53 -6.45
N ASN A 251 4.69 62.26 -5.73
CA ASN A 251 3.54 63.15 -5.61
C ASN A 251 3.39 63.70 -4.18
N PRO A 252 4.12 64.79 -3.82
CA PRO A 252 4.07 65.34 -2.44
C PRO A 252 2.70 65.91 -2.05
N MET A 253 1.78 66.11 -2.96
CA MET A 253 0.40 66.54 -2.69
C MET A 253 -0.32 65.53 -1.81
N LEU A 254 0.00 64.22 -1.91
CA LEU A 254 -0.53 63.17 -1.03
C LEU A 254 -0.19 63.39 0.44
N LEU A 255 0.94 64.07 0.73
CA LEU A 255 1.36 64.42 2.10
C LEU A 255 0.66 65.69 2.64
N ARG A 256 0.40 66.68 1.76
CA ARG A 256 -0.10 68.00 2.15
C ARG A 256 -1.52 67.97 2.70
N ASP A 257 -2.35 67.06 2.19
CA ASP A 257 -3.79 67.02 2.50
C ASP A 257 -4.15 65.91 3.53
N GLY A 258 -3.15 65.30 4.17
CA GLY A 258 -3.38 64.29 5.18
C GLY A 258 -3.90 62.95 4.64
N HIS A 259 -3.82 62.72 3.33
CA HIS A 259 -4.42 61.54 2.67
C HIS A 259 -3.63 60.26 2.80
N VAL A 260 -2.35 60.30 3.19
CA VAL A 260 -1.48 59.11 3.32
C VAL A 260 -2.01 58.15 4.36
N LEU A 261 -2.45 58.63 5.53
CA LEU A 261 -2.94 57.74 6.59
C LEU A 261 -4.20 56.96 6.20
N PRO A 262 -5.25 57.56 5.61
CA PRO A 262 -6.40 56.83 5.09
C PRO A 262 -5.99 55.77 4.03
N LEU A 263 -5.08 56.08 3.12
CA LEU A 263 -4.59 55.14 2.09
C LEU A 263 -3.87 53.97 2.73
N VAL A 264 -2.98 54.18 3.70
CA VAL A 264 -2.27 53.13 4.41
C VAL A 264 -3.25 52.23 5.19
N VAL A 265 -4.23 52.82 5.88
CA VAL A 265 -5.27 52.08 6.61
C VAL A 265 -6.11 51.22 5.64
N GLN A 266 -6.54 51.81 4.54
CA GLN A 266 -7.28 51.10 3.48
C GLN A 266 -6.49 49.94 2.94
N GLU A 267 -5.19 50.12 2.65
CA GLU A 267 -4.28 49.09 2.15
C GLU A 267 -4.12 47.93 3.14
N ALA A 268 -3.87 48.29 4.41
CA ALA A 268 -3.75 47.31 5.48
C ALA A 268 -5.01 46.45 5.61
N LEU A 269 -6.19 47.06 5.63
CA LEU A 269 -7.47 46.36 5.73
C LEU A 269 -7.74 45.48 4.50
N THR A 270 -7.50 46.02 3.29
CA THR A 270 -7.78 45.29 2.04
C THR A 270 -6.87 44.08 1.84
N LEU A 271 -5.64 44.13 2.34
CA LEU A 271 -4.69 43.01 2.24
C LEU A 271 -4.80 42.04 3.43
N MET A 272 -5.24 42.49 4.59
CA MET A 272 -5.30 41.66 5.80
C MET A 272 -6.26 40.47 5.67
N PHE A 273 -7.49 40.70 5.21
CA PHE A 273 -8.48 39.65 5.06
C PHE A 273 -8.09 38.56 4.06
N PRO A 274 -7.72 38.89 2.80
CA PRO A 274 -7.22 37.88 1.83
C PRO A 274 -6.00 37.12 2.33
N SER A 275 -5.09 37.83 3.04
CA SER A 275 -3.90 37.20 3.63
C SER A 275 -4.25 36.17 4.69
N ALA A 276 -5.16 36.51 5.62
CA ALA A 276 -5.63 35.58 6.63
C ALA A 276 -6.31 34.34 6.02
N ILE A 277 -7.21 34.57 5.04
CA ILE A 277 -7.90 33.50 4.33
C ILE A 277 -6.88 32.60 3.57
N ALA A 278 -5.91 33.19 2.87
CA ALA A 278 -4.89 32.46 2.12
C ALA A 278 -4.04 31.56 3.02
N VAL A 279 -3.56 32.08 4.15
CA VAL A 279 -2.76 31.32 5.12
C VAL A 279 -3.60 30.24 5.78
N PHE A 280 -4.85 30.53 6.13
CA PHE A 280 -5.78 29.55 6.70
C PHE A 280 -6.09 28.43 5.71
N ALA A 281 -6.45 28.75 4.47
CA ALA A 281 -6.76 27.79 3.41
C ALA A 281 -5.57 26.89 3.11
N ALA A 282 -4.37 27.45 2.94
CA ALA A 282 -3.13 26.69 2.71
C ALA A 282 -2.83 25.73 3.88
N THR A 283 -3.03 26.20 5.12
CA THR A 283 -2.80 25.38 6.32
C THR A 283 -3.80 24.23 6.39
N ARG A 284 -5.07 24.49 6.10
CA ARG A 284 -6.13 23.49 6.14
C ARG A 284 -5.97 22.45 5.03
N ALA A 285 -5.67 22.91 3.80
CA ALA A 285 -5.45 22.03 2.65
C ALA A 285 -4.26 21.09 2.87
N SER A 286 -3.12 21.61 3.35
CA SER A 286 -1.94 20.77 3.63
C SER A 286 -2.18 19.76 4.76
N ALA A 287 -2.95 20.12 5.78
CA ALA A 287 -3.32 19.21 6.87
C ALA A 287 -4.26 18.09 6.40
N LEU A 288 -5.25 18.42 5.54
CA LEU A 288 -6.17 17.44 4.97
C LEU A 288 -5.45 16.47 4.02
N GLN A 289 -4.57 16.98 3.15
CA GLN A 289 -3.77 16.15 2.25
C GLN A 289 -2.88 15.17 3.03
N LYS A 290 -2.22 15.65 4.09
CA LYS A 290 -1.40 14.80 4.94
C LYS A 290 -2.25 13.72 5.63
N ARG A 291 -3.43 14.06 6.15
CA ARG A 291 -4.36 13.10 6.76
C ARG A 291 -4.86 12.07 5.78
N ALA A 292 -5.23 12.48 4.55
CA ALA A 292 -5.67 11.57 3.50
C ALA A 292 -4.56 10.59 3.13
N PHE A 293 -3.33 11.09 2.91
CA PHE A 293 -2.16 10.27 2.62
C PHE A 293 -1.80 9.30 3.76
N ASP A 294 -1.86 9.77 5.02
CA ASP A 294 -1.61 8.93 6.19
C ASP A 294 -2.73 7.90 6.40
N ALA A 295 -3.99 8.22 6.02
CA ALA A 295 -5.12 7.28 6.07
C ALA A 295 -4.99 6.19 4.99
N GLU A 296 -4.64 6.57 3.76
CA GLU A 296 -4.39 5.63 2.66
C GLU A 296 -3.25 4.67 3.00
N ARG A 297 -2.16 5.18 3.58
CA ARG A 297 -1.06 4.37 4.08
C ARG A 297 -1.43 3.46 5.25
N ARG A 298 -2.36 3.87 6.13
CA ARG A 298 -2.85 3.00 7.20
C ARG A 298 -3.71 1.87 6.64
N ALA A 299 -4.48 2.12 5.59
CA ALA A 299 -5.26 1.10 4.89
C ALA A 299 -4.37 0.04 4.20
N GLU A 300 -3.14 0.42 3.77
CA GLU A 300 -2.14 -0.51 3.23
C GLU A 300 -1.35 -1.28 4.32
N ARG A 301 -1.51 -0.90 5.60
CA ARG A 301 -0.83 -1.54 6.72
C ARG A 301 -1.75 -2.52 7.42
N MET A 302 -1.29 -3.74 7.54
CA MET A 302 -1.90 -4.77 8.37
C MET A 302 -0.99 -5.09 9.55
N GLY A 303 -1.24 -4.46 10.69
CA GLY A 303 -0.37 -4.61 11.84
C GLY A 303 1.07 -4.23 11.51
N GLN A 304 1.97 -5.22 11.54
CA GLN A 304 3.40 -5.03 11.23
C GLN A 304 3.77 -5.37 9.78
N TYR A 305 2.78 -5.53 8.87
CA TYR A 305 3.00 -5.86 7.45
C TYR A 305 2.51 -4.72 6.55
N THR A 306 3.36 -4.31 5.59
CA THR A 306 3.01 -3.33 4.56
C THR A 306 2.77 -4.05 3.25
N LEU A 307 1.55 -4.00 2.73
CA LEU A 307 1.19 -4.56 1.43
C LEU A 307 1.89 -3.79 0.30
N LYS A 308 2.46 -4.51 -0.69
CA LYS A 308 3.22 -3.92 -1.81
C LYS A 308 2.50 -4.06 -3.15
N ARG A 309 2.16 -5.29 -3.52
CA ARG A 309 1.46 -5.60 -4.77
C ARG A 309 0.68 -6.90 -4.66
N LYS A 310 -0.41 -7.00 -5.37
CA LYS A 310 -1.18 -8.23 -5.50
C LYS A 310 -0.40 -9.25 -6.31
N LEU A 311 -0.27 -10.47 -5.77
CA LEU A 311 0.38 -11.61 -6.43
C LEU A 311 -0.63 -12.45 -7.20
N GLY A 312 -1.85 -12.61 -6.65
CA GLY A 312 -2.90 -13.38 -7.28
C GLY A 312 -4.25 -13.20 -6.60
N GLU A 313 -5.29 -13.68 -7.27
CA GLU A 313 -6.66 -13.74 -6.77
C GLU A 313 -7.27 -15.07 -7.19
N GLY A 314 -8.04 -15.69 -6.28
CA GLY A 314 -8.71 -16.96 -6.52
C GLY A 314 -10.06 -17.05 -5.83
N GLY A 315 -10.70 -18.20 -5.94
CA GLY A 315 -12.01 -18.47 -5.31
C GLY A 315 -12.01 -18.27 -3.79
N MET A 316 -10.88 -18.50 -3.15
CA MET A 316 -10.71 -18.46 -1.67
C MET A 316 -10.26 -17.10 -1.14
N GLY A 317 -9.79 -16.17 -2.02
CA GLY A 317 -9.31 -14.87 -1.59
C GLY A 317 -8.19 -14.30 -2.44
N GLU A 318 -7.45 -13.35 -1.87
CA GLU A 318 -6.39 -12.61 -2.53
C GLU A 318 -5.05 -12.90 -1.85
N VAL A 319 -3.97 -12.95 -2.64
CA VAL A 319 -2.59 -13.08 -2.15
C VAL A 319 -1.81 -11.82 -2.51
N TRP A 320 -1.17 -11.22 -1.52
CA TRP A 320 -0.38 -10.00 -1.67
C TRP A 320 1.07 -10.22 -1.27
N LEU A 321 2.00 -9.66 -2.05
CA LEU A 321 3.36 -9.44 -1.59
C LEU A 321 3.35 -8.35 -0.53
N ALA A 322 3.92 -8.62 0.61
CA ALA A 322 4.06 -7.69 1.71
C ALA A 322 5.51 -7.64 2.23
N GLU A 323 5.82 -6.66 3.05
CA GLU A 323 7.08 -6.51 3.74
C GLU A 323 6.83 -6.35 5.24
N HIS A 324 7.48 -7.16 6.06
CA HIS A 324 7.45 -6.99 7.51
C HIS A 324 8.18 -5.70 7.90
N GLU A 325 7.53 -4.76 8.60
CA GLU A 325 8.05 -3.40 8.83
C GLU A 325 9.40 -3.36 9.54
N LEU A 326 9.58 -4.17 10.58
CA LEU A 326 10.81 -4.19 11.38
C LEU A 326 11.90 -5.06 10.74
N LEU A 327 11.56 -6.28 10.32
CA LEU A 327 12.53 -7.25 9.77
C LEU A 327 12.94 -6.94 8.33
N LYS A 328 12.21 -6.05 7.62
CA LYS A 328 12.43 -5.73 6.21
C LYS A 328 12.45 -6.96 5.30
N ARG A 329 11.76 -8.00 5.72
CA ARG A 329 11.69 -9.28 5.03
C ARG A 329 10.45 -9.34 4.14
N PRO A 330 10.57 -9.77 2.86
CA PRO A 330 9.41 -10.03 2.02
C PRO A 330 8.62 -11.24 2.56
N CYS A 331 7.30 -11.14 2.50
CA CYS A 331 6.37 -12.20 2.85
C CYS A 331 5.16 -12.17 1.92
N ALA A 332 4.41 -13.25 1.86
CA ALA A 332 3.12 -13.31 1.17
C ALA A 332 2.00 -13.28 2.21
N VAL A 333 1.00 -12.43 1.99
CA VAL A 333 -0.20 -12.33 2.85
C VAL A 333 -1.39 -12.82 2.05
N LYS A 334 -2.04 -13.88 2.51
CA LYS A 334 -3.26 -14.40 1.90
C LYS A 334 -4.47 -14.00 2.74
N PHE A 335 -5.38 -13.27 2.11
CA PHE A 335 -6.66 -12.88 2.67
C PHE A 335 -7.72 -13.91 2.33
N ILE A 336 -8.50 -14.31 3.32
CA ILE A 336 -9.65 -15.19 3.14
C ILE A 336 -10.90 -14.32 2.94
N ARG A 337 -11.72 -14.66 1.96
CA ARG A 337 -12.95 -13.91 1.67
C ARG A 337 -13.84 -13.78 2.89
N ARG A 338 -14.41 -12.58 3.06
CA ARG A 338 -15.22 -12.22 4.22
C ARG A 338 -16.46 -13.11 4.40
N GLU A 339 -17.03 -13.59 3.29
CA GLU A 339 -18.19 -14.47 3.31
C GLU A 339 -17.89 -15.79 4.05
N LEU A 340 -16.64 -16.26 3.97
CA LEU A 340 -16.18 -17.47 4.66
C LEU A 340 -15.83 -17.18 6.13
N ALA A 341 -15.56 -15.92 6.48
CA ALA A 341 -15.21 -15.48 7.83
C ALA A 341 -16.42 -15.10 8.69
N ALA A 342 -17.62 -15.00 8.10
CA ALA A 342 -18.80 -14.44 8.75
C ALA A 342 -19.39 -15.31 9.88
N ASP A 343 -19.10 -16.61 9.91
CA ASP A 343 -19.57 -17.52 10.95
C ASP A 343 -18.53 -17.63 12.10
N PRO A 344 -18.89 -17.35 13.36
CA PRO A 344 -17.97 -17.48 14.50
C PRO A 344 -17.39 -18.88 14.69
N SER A 345 -18.08 -19.94 14.24
CA SER A 345 -17.57 -21.31 14.26
C SER A 345 -16.37 -21.48 13.31
N ASN A 346 -16.34 -20.73 12.20
CA ASN A 346 -15.28 -20.75 11.22
C ASN A 346 -13.98 -20.14 11.77
N ALA A 347 -14.06 -19.12 12.66
CA ALA A 347 -12.89 -18.53 13.29
C ALA A 347 -12.11 -19.55 14.12
N SER A 348 -12.80 -20.36 14.91
CA SER A 348 -12.17 -21.40 15.75
C SER A 348 -11.62 -22.58 14.94
N ARG A 349 -12.25 -22.91 13.81
CA ARG A 349 -11.76 -23.93 12.86
C ARG A 349 -10.52 -23.41 12.14
N PHE A 350 -10.59 -22.21 11.57
CA PHE A 350 -9.45 -21.56 10.91
C PHE A 350 -8.21 -21.50 11.82
N ALA A 351 -8.38 -21.03 13.07
CA ALA A 351 -7.28 -20.96 14.02
C ALA A 351 -6.65 -22.34 14.28
N ARG A 352 -7.45 -23.40 14.43
CA ARG A 352 -6.96 -24.78 14.64
C ARG A 352 -6.21 -25.30 13.42
N GLU A 353 -6.72 -25.06 12.21
CA GLU A 353 -6.07 -25.50 10.98
C GLU A 353 -4.76 -24.77 10.73
N VAL A 354 -4.75 -23.43 10.89
CA VAL A 354 -3.50 -22.65 10.79
C VAL A 354 -2.50 -23.14 11.83
N GLN A 355 -2.94 -23.40 13.07
CA GLN A 355 -2.07 -23.92 14.12
C GLN A 355 -1.50 -25.30 13.76
N ALA A 356 -2.28 -26.18 13.14
CA ALA A 356 -1.80 -27.47 12.67
C ALA A 356 -0.77 -27.34 11.55
N VAL A 357 -1.00 -26.46 10.56
CA VAL A 357 -0.05 -26.16 9.48
C VAL A 357 1.22 -25.51 10.00
N THR A 358 1.14 -24.61 11.00
CA THR A 358 2.35 -23.99 11.61
C THR A 358 3.22 -25.02 12.35
N GLY A 359 2.67 -26.16 12.72
CA GLY A 359 3.41 -27.29 13.31
C GLY A 359 4.27 -28.06 12.31
N LEU A 360 4.03 -27.92 10.99
CA LEU A 360 4.82 -28.59 9.95
C LEU A 360 6.19 -27.92 9.80
N SER A 361 7.22 -28.75 9.67
CA SER A 361 8.63 -28.32 9.62
C SER A 361 9.36 -28.74 8.36
N HIS A 362 8.74 -29.55 7.49
CA HIS A 362 9.36 -30.07 6.29
C HIS A 362 9.85 -28.96 5.36
N VAL A 363 11.05 -29.13 4.82
CA VAL A 363 11.69 -28.11 3.97
C VAL A 363 10.85 -27.76 2.73
N ASN A 364 10.03 -28.68 2.26
CA ASN A 364 9.17 -28.53 1.09
C ASN A 364 7.72 -28.11 1.43
N THR A 365 7.41 -27.80 2.68
CA THR A 365 6.17 -27.17 3.11
C THR A 365 6.36 -25.65 3.22
N VAL A 366 5.41 -24.85 2.79
CA VAL A 366 5.44 -23.39 2.97
C VAL A 366 5.40 -23.04 4.46
N ARG A 367 6.30 -22.15 4.89
CA ARG A 367 6.30 -21.70 6.29
C ARG A 367 5.26 -20.60 6.50
N VAL A 368 4.36 -20.83 7.43
CA VAL A 368 3.44 -19.80 7.93
C VAL A 368 4.13 -19.07 9.08
N TYR A 369 4.14 -17.73 9.03
CA TYR A 369 4.80 -16.87 10.02
C TYR A 369 3.82 -16.29 11.03
N ASP A 370 2.61 -15.97 10.59
CA ASP A 370 1.63 -15.27 11.40
C ASP A 370 0.23 -15.47 10.84
N TYR A 371 -0.79 -15.23 11.64
CA TYR A 371 -2.19 -15.19 11.21
C TYR A 371 -3.00 -14.23 12.07
N GLY A 372 -4.10 -13.74 11.55
CA GLY A 372 -4.95 -12.82 12.27
C GLY A 372 -6.25 -12.48 11.57
N GLN A 373 -6.94 -11.50 12.12
CA GLN A 373 -8.13 -10.93 11.55
C GLN A 373 -7.88 -9.46 11.21
N ALA A 374 -8.27 -9.05 10.02
CA ALA A 374 -8.18 -7.68 9.55
C ALA A 374 -9.29 -6.81 10.16
N ASP A 375 -9.15 -5.47 10.07
CA ASP A 375 -10.13 -4.52 10.60
C ASP A 375 -11.53 -4.67 9.98
N ASP A 376 -11.61 -5.19 8.76
CA ASP A 376 -12.86 -5.48 8.05
C ASP A 376 -13.50 -6.82 8.43
N GLY A 377 -12.85 -7.58 9.32
CA GLY A 377 -13.29 -8.89 9.80
C GLY A 377 -12.84 -10.08 8.94
N SER A 378 -12.13 -9.88 7.83
CA SER A 378 -11.56 -10.97 7.03
C SER A 378 -10.38 -11.63 7.75
N PHE A 379 -10.20 -12.94 7.59
CA PHE A 379 -9.02 -13.64 8.10
C PHE A 379 -7.86 -13.49 7.12
N TYR A 380 -6.65 -13.49 7.67
CA TYR A 380 -5.43 -13.54 6.88
C TYR A 380 -4.38 -14.42 7.53
N PHE A 381 -3.47 -14.93 6.72
CA PHE A 381 -2.23 -15.51 7.21
C PHE A 381 -1.04 -15.05 6.36
N VAL A 382 0.08 -14.97 7.04
CA VAL A 382 1.36 -14.51 6.51
C VAL A 382 2.29 -15.69 6.36
N MET A 383 2.85 -15.84 5.17
CA MET A 383 3.75 -16.95 4.84
C MET A 383 5.03 -16.46 4.16
N GLU A 384 6.00 -17.36 4.02
CA GLU A 384 7.20 -17.07 3.25
C GLU A 384 6.86 -16.66 1.82
N TYR A 385 7.50 -15.60 1.35
CA TYR A 385 7.46 -15.24 -0.06
C TYR A 385 8.46 -16.09 -0.84
N LEU A 386 7.99 -16.75 -1.88
CA LEU A 386 8.77 -17.64 -2.72
C LEU A 386 8.88 -17.03 -4.12
N ASP A 387 10.11 -16.77 -4.54
CA ASP A 387 10.39 -16.26 -5.88
C ASP A 387 10.61 -17.42 -6.85
N GLY A 388 9.56 -17.79 -7.55
CA GLY A 388 9.57 -18.91 -8.50
C GLY A 388 8.19 -19.12 -9.12
N PRO A 389 8.12 -19.79 -10.28
CA PRO A 389 6.87 -20.16 -10.91
C PRO A 389 6.15 -21.26 -10.13
N THR A 390 4.84 -21.31 -10.24
CA THR A 390 4.09 -22.50 -9.88
C THR A 390 4.44 -23.66 -10.85
N LEU A 391 4.23 -24.90 -10.41
CA LEU A 391 4.43 -26.07 -11.27
C LEU A 391 3.52 -26.01 -12.52
N GLU A 392 2.35 -25.40 -12.39
CA GLU A 392 1.45 -25.15 -13.52
C GLU A 392 2.06 -24.19 -14.54
N GLU A 393 2.61 -23.05 -14.07
CA GLU A 393 3.27 -22.05 -14.91
C GLU A 393 4.54 -22.62 -15.56
N LEU A 394 5.32 -23.39 -14.80
CA LEU A 394 6.52 -24.07 -15.30
C LEU A 394 6.19 -24.99 -16.48
N VAL A 395 5.18 -25.83 -16.32
CA VAL A 395 4.76 -26.77 -17.36
C VAL A 395 4.12 -26.05 -18.55
N LYS A 396 3.32 -25.02 -18.32
CA LYS A 396 2.74 -24.19 -19.40
C LYS A 396 3.82 -23.47 -20.22
N ALA A 397 4.88 -22.98 -19.56
CA ALA A 397 5.94 -22.23 -20.22
C ALA A 397 6.97 -23.13 -20.95
N SER A 398 7.31 -24.28 -20.37
CA SER A 398 8.41 -25.13 -20.83
C SER A 398 7.96 -26.47 -21.42
N GLY A 399 6.67 -26.79 -21.37
CA GLY A 399 6.13 -28.11 -21.73
C GLY A 399 6.33 -29.16 -20.63
N PRO A 400 6.09 -30.45 -20.95
CA PRO A 400 6.26 -31.57 -20.02
C PRO A 400 7.65 -31.60 -19.39
N VAL A 401 7.71 -31.87 -18.09
CA VAL A 401 8.99 -31.94 -17.36
C VAL A 401 9.70 -33.26 -17.67
N PRO A 402 11.01 -33.23 -17.98
CA PRO A 402 11.78 -34.45 -18.19
C PRO A 402 11.69 -35.40 -17.00
N VAL A 403 11.60 -36.72 -17.25
CA VAL A 403 11.29 -37.75 -16.25
C VAL A 403 12.15 -37.64 -14.98
N ARG A 404 13.48 -37.54 -15.11
CA ARG A 404 14.38 -37.41 -13.93
C ARG A 404 14.10 -36.19 -13.10
N ARG A 405 13.86 -35.05 -13.75
CA ARG A 405 13.50 -33.80 -13.05
C ARG A 405 12.11 -33.89 -12.42
N ALA A 406 11.14 -34.48 -13.10
CA ALA A 406 9.80 -34.70 -12.57
C ALA A 406 9.83 -35.55 -11.30
N VAL A 407 10.54 -36.69 -11.32
CA VAL A 407 10.71 -37.57 -10.15
C VAL A 407 11.35 -36.80 -8.99
N HIS A 408 12.37 -35.97 -9.25
CA HIS A 408 13.00 -35.14 -8.23
C HIS A 408 11.99 -34.15 -7.56
N LEU A 409 11.16 -33.47 -8.36
CA LEU A 409 10.14 -32.57 -7.85
C LEU A 409 9.04 -33.32 -7.10
N LEU A 410 8.57 -34.44 -7.64
CA LEU A 410 7.51 -35.27 -7.05
C LEU A 410 7.92 -35.87 -5.70
N ARG A 411 9.18 -36.29 -5.54
CA ARG A 411 9.72 -36.80 -4.25
C ARG A 411 9.61 -35.74 -3.16
N GLN A 412 9.93 -34.50 -3.46
CA GLN A 412 9.87 -33.40 -2.52
C GLN A 412 8.41 -33.12 -2.10
N ILE A 413 7.48 -33.12 -3.06
CA ILE A 413 6.04 -32.94 -2.78
C ILE A 413 5.52 -34.09 -1.92
N CYS A 414 5.88 -35.32 -2.25
CA CYS A 414 5.47 -36.50 -1.52
C CYS A 414 6.02 -36.50 -0.08
N GLY A 415 7.27 -36.05 0.12
CA GLY A 415 7.85 -35.87 1.46
C GLY A 415 7.09 -34.86 2.32
N ALA A 416 6.69 -33.73 1.74
CA ALA A 416 5.87 -32.73 2.43
C ALA A 416 4.48 -33.29 2.82
N LEU A 417 3.84 -34.04 1.92
CA LEU A 417 2.57 -34.71 2.21
C LEU A 417 2.72 -35.78 3.31
N ALA A 418 3.84 -36.52 3.34
CA ALA A 418 4.08 -37.55 4.35
C ALA A 418 4.14 -36.96 5.78
N GLU A 419 4.81 -35.81 5.96
CA GLU A 419 4.81 -35.10 7.26
C GLU A 419 3.39 -34.64 7.63
N ALA A 420 2.66 -34.05 6.70
CA ALA A 420 1.31 -33.57 6.95
C ALA A 420 0.37 -34.71 7.34
N HIS A 421 0.41 -35.82 6.61
CA HIS A 421 -0.42 -37.00 6.92
C HIS A 421 -0.06 -37.62 8.27
N ALA A 422 1.23 -37.65 8.64
CA ALA A 422 1.67 -38.10 9.95
C ALA A 422 1.16 -37.20 11.09
N ALA A 423 0.95 -35.91 10.80
CA ALA A 423 0.33 -34.95 11.72
C ALA A 423 -1.22 -34.98 11.70
N GLY A 424 -1.83 -35.87 10.92
CA GLY A 424 -3.28 -35.99 10.77
C GLY A 424 -3.92 -34.93 9.85
N LEU A 425 -3.10 -34.20 9.05
CA LEU A 425 -3.57 -33.19 8.11
C LEU A 425 -3.69 -33.77 6.71
N VAL A 426 -4.81 -33.54 6.05
CA VAL A 426 -5.07 -33.87 4.65
C VAL A 426 -5.12 -32.59 3.83
N HIS A 427 -4.43 -32.56 2.68
CA HIS A 427 -4.29 -31.34 1.87
C HIS A 427 -5.59 -30.94 1.16
N ARG A 428 -6.33 -31.90 0.62
CA ARG A 428 -7.66 -31.78 -0.02
C ARG A 428 -7.74 -30.91 -1.29
N ASP A 429 -6.72 -30.09 -1.61
CA ASP A 429 -6.66 -29.24 -2.83
C ASP A 429 -5.27 -29.33 -3.48
N LEU A 430 -4.72 -30.53 -3.59
CA LEU A 430 -3.42 -30.75 -4.22
C LEU A 430 -3.52 -30.61 -5.74
N LYS A 431 -2.84 -29.59 -6.29
CA LYS A 431 -2.83 -29.25 -7.71
C LYS A 431 -1.54 -28.52 -8.10
N PRO A 432 -1.18 -28.44 -9.39
CA PRO A 432 0.07 -27.80 -9.84
C PRO A 432 0.20 -26.32 -9.48
N SER A 433 -0.89 -25.59 -9.37
CA SER A 433 -0.87 -24.17 -8.95
C SER A 433 -0.60 -23.97 -7.44
N ASN A 434 -0.72 -25.04 -6.63
CA ASN A 434 -0.39 -25.02 -5.21
C ASN A 434 1.03 -25.56 -4.91
N VAL A 435 1.87 -25.72 -5.94
CA VAL A 435 3.27 -26.08 -5.82
C VAL A 435 4.13 -25.02 -6.48
N ILE A 436 5.01 -24.36 -5.72
CA ILE A 436 6.02 -23.44 -6.26
C ILE A 436 7.33 -24.18 -6.47
N VAL A 437 8.00 -23.93 -7.59
CA VAL A 437 9.33 -24.42 -7.90
C VAL A 437 10.29 -23.24 -7.85
N ALA A 438 11.10 -23.15 -6.79
CA ALA A 438 11.95 -22.01 -6.49
C ALA A 438 13.43 -22.38 -6.47
N THR A 439 14.29 -21.35 -6.49
CA THR A 439 15.70 -21.47 -6.14
C THR A 439 15.90 -20.97 -4.72
N LEU A 440 16.26 -21.85 -3.80
CA LEU A 440 16.43 -21.51 -2.38
C LEU A 440 17.83 -21.90 -1.90
N GLY A 441 18.53 -20.96 -1.27
CA GLY A 441 19.88 -21.21 -0.76
C GLY A 441 20.90 -21.63 -1.82
N GLY A 442 20.69 -21.20 -3.08
CA GLY A 442 21.52 -21.60 -4.23
C GLY A 442 21.17 -22.96 -4.84
N GLN A 443 20.18 -23.68 -4.29
CA GLN A 443 19.66 -24.92 -4.86
C GLN A 443 18.46 -24.62 -5.76
N SER A 444 18.53 -25.06 -7.02
CA SER A 444 17.44 -25.02 -7.98
C SER A 444 16.47 -26.17 -7.76
N ASP A 445 15.26 -26.06 -8.30
CA ASP A 445 14.24 -27.11 -8.27
C ASP A 445 13.83 -27.52 -6.84
N VAL A 446 13.80 -26.57 -5.91
CA VAL A 446 13.22 -26.76 -4.59
C VAL A 446 11.71 -26.53 -4.69
N THR A 447 10.92 -27.57 -4.46
CA THR A 447 9.47 -27.44 -4.43
C THR A 447 8.99 -26.97 -3.06
N LYS A 448 7.94 -26.15 -3.06
CA LYS A 448 7.23 -25.74 -1.85
C LYS A 448 5.73 -25.98 -2.04
N LEU A 449 5.17 -26.82 -1.18
CA LEU A 449 3.73 -27.09 -1.16
C LEU A 449 3.01 -25.98 -0.39
N LEU A 450 2.02 -25.39 -1.04
CA LEU A 450 1.18 -24.29 -0.53
C LEU A 450 -0.18 -24.82 -0.06
N ASP A 451 -0.88 -24.01 0.71
CA ASP A 451 -2.33 -24.07 0.92
C ASP A 451 -2.91 -25.43 1.32
N PHE A 452 -2.43 -26.00 2.43
CA PHE A 452 -3.15 -27.10 3.07
C PHE A 452 -4.58 -26.64 3.40
N GLY A 453 -5.56 -27.29 2.84
CA GLY A 453 -7.03 -27.18 2.94
C GLY A 453 -7.74 -26.22 3.92
N LEU A 454 -7.02 -25.18 4.39
CA LEU A 454 -7.44 -24.21 5.42
C LEU A 454 -8.86 -23.62 5.24
N VAL A 455 -9.46 -23.84 4.08
CA VAL A 455 -10.75 -23.24 3.71
C VAL A 455 -11.82 -24.32 3.46
N HIS A 456 -11.44 -25.59 3.22
CA HIS A 456 -12.40 -26.66 2.94
C HIS A 456 -13.26 -27.01 4.14
N ASP A 457 -12.68 -27.04 5.36
CA ASP A 457 -13.44 -27.30 6.59
C ASP A 457 -14.28 -26.09 7.06
N LEU A 458 -14.03 -24.88 6.50
CA LEU A 458 -14.88 -23.72 6.75
C LEU A 458 -16.21 -23.78 5.97
N SER A 459 -16.29 -24.64 4.98
CA SER A 459 -17.42 -24.79 4.06
C SER A 459 -18.30 -26.01 4.35
N ASP A 460 -18.20 -26.66 5.52
CA ASP A 460 -19.04 -27.81 5.91
C ASP A 460 -20.58 -27.54 5.94
N ASN A 461 -20.99 -26.31 5.65
CA ASN A 461 -22.36 -25.98 5.24
C ASN A 461 -22.61 -26.12 3.73
N ASP A 462 -21.74 -26.85 3.00
CA ASP A 462 -21.60 -26.92 1.54
C ASP A 462 -22.76 -27.55 0.78
N GLN A 463 -23.75 -28.09 1.41
CA GLN A 463 -25.00 -28.41 0.71
C GLN A 463 -25.68 -27.16 0.10
N ARG A 464 -25.29 -25.95 0.51
CA ARG A 464 -25.79 -24.70 -0.10
C ARG A 464 -24.94 -24.22 -1.27
N LEU A 465 -23.61 -24.41 -1.25
CA LEU A 465 -22.70 -23.96 -2.34
C LEU A 465 -22.76 -24.88 -3.56
N THR A 466 -22.89 -26.19 -3.38
CA THR A 466 -23.16 -27.13 -4.48
C THR A 466 -24.54 -26.90 -5.13
N ARG A 467 -25.55 -26.43 -4.39
CA ARG A 467 -26.86 -26.05 -4.95
C ARG A 467 -26.81 -24.77 -5.81
N MET A 468 -25.79 -23.90 -5.67
CA MET A 468 -25.60 -22.71 -6.49
C MET A 468 -24.70 -22.92 -7.72
N GLY A 469 -24.27 -24.15 -8.00
CA GLY A 469 -23.46 -24.47 -9.19
C GLY A 469 -21.99 -23.98 -9.13
N MET A 470 -21.52 -23.53 -7.96
CA MET A 470 -20.11 -23.20 -7.74
C MET A 470 -19.37 -24.42 -7.21
N VAL A 471 -18.63 -25.11 -8.06
CA VAL A 471 -17.68 -26.15 -7.66
C VAL A 471 -16.48 -25.47 -7.03
N LEU A 472 -16.31 -25.64 -5.72
CA LEU A 472 -15.15 -25.13 -5.02
C LEU A 472 -13.92 -25.99 -5.36
N GLY A 473 -12.90 -25.40 -6.01
CA GLY A 473 -11.66 -26.06 -6.39
C GLY A 473 -11.48 -26.24 -7.90
N THR A 474 -10.35 -26.85 -8.28
CA THR A 474 -10.01 -27.17 -9.68
C THR A 474 -10.37 -28.62 -9.94
N PRO A 475 -11.50 -28.95 -10.61
CA PRO A 475 -12.01 -30.32 -10.71
C PRO A 475 -11.04 -31.31 -11.36
N ALA A 476 -10.04 -30.82 -12.10
CA ALA A 476 -9.10 -31.65 -12.87
C ALA A 476 -8.15 -32.53 -12.03
N TYR A 477 -8.06 -32.26 -10.73
CA TYR A 477 -7.17 -33.00 -9.80
C TYR A 477 -7.93 -33.60 -8.61
N MET A 478 -9.23 -33.49 -8.61
CA MET A 478 -10.11 -33.91 -7.52
C MET A 478 -10.17 -35.44 -7.43
N CYS A 479 -10.15 -36.00 -6.22
CA CYS A 479 -10.31 -37.43 -6.06
C CYS A 479 -11.78 -37.87 -6.24
N PRO A 480 -12.06 -39.15 -6.53
CA PRO A 480 -13.42 -39.66 -6.71
C PRO A 480 -14.34 -39.36 -5.53
N GLU A 481 -13.85 -39.50 -4.30
CA GLU A 481 -14.61 -39.26 -3.07
C GLU A 481 -15.05 -37.80 -2.96
N GLN A 482 -14.16 -36.85 -3.33
CA GLN A 482 -14.53 -35.43 -3.41
C GLN A 482 -15.54 -35.17 -4.53
N ALA A 483 -15.36 -35.80 -5.70
CA ALA A 483 -16.29 -35.68 -6.82
C ALA A 483 -17.67 -36.25 -6.49
N ALA A 484 -17.74 -37.26 -5.63
CA ALA A 484 -18.98 -37.82 -5.10
C ALA A 484 -19.62 -36.97 -4.00
N GLY A 485 -18.91 -35.96 -3.44
CA GLY A 485 -19.40 -35.13 -2.35
C GLY A 485 -19.32 -35.82 -0.98
N GLU A 486 -18.41 -36.77 -0.81
CA GLU A 486 -18.18 -37.45 0.47
C GLU A 486 -17.53 -36.48 1.48
N SER A 487 -18.01 -36.51 2.73
CA SER A 487 -17.50 -35.63 3.78
C SER A 487 -16.21 -36.15 4.45
N ALA A 488 -15.98 -37.47 4.41
CA ALA A 488 -14.84 -38.10 5.07
C ALA A 488 -13.73 -38.45 4.06
N ILE A 489 -12.87 -37.49 3.75
CA ILE A 489 -11.72 -37.67 2.85
C ILE A 489 -10.47 -37.84 3.70
N ASP A 490 -9.79 -38.96 3.53
CA ASP A 490 -8.52 -39.26 4.19
C ASP A 490 -7.28 -39.01 3.29
N ALA A 491 -6.09 -39.34 3.78
CA ALA A 491 -4.81 -39.18 3.09
C ALA A 491 -4.77 -39.84 1.70
N ARG A 492 -5.58 -40.87 1.44
CA ARG A 492 -5.65 -41.55 0.15
C ARG A 492 -6.31 -40.68 -0.95
N GLY A 493 -7.10 -39.65 -0.57
CA GLY A 493 -7.58 -38.62 -1.49
C GLY A 493 -6.42 -37.79 -2.05
N ASP A 494 -5.48 -37.38 -1.18
CA ASP A 494 -4.28 -36.66 -1.62
C ASP A 494 -3.36 -37.52 -2.49
N ILE A 495 -3.28 -38.84 -2.23
CA ILE A 495 -2.52 -39.77 -3.06
C ILE A 495 -3.09 -39.83 -4.49
N TYR A 496 -4.42 -39.80 -4.64
CA TYR A 496 -5.03 -39.69 -5.97
C TYR A 496 -4.69 -38.38 -6.66
N SER A 497 -4.85 -37.26 -5.97
CA SER A 497 -4.52 -35.94 -6.49
C SER A 497 -3.03 -35.80 -6.82
N PHE A 498 -2.14 -36.45 -6.05
CA PHE A 498 -0.73 -36.57 -6.35
C PHE A 498 -0.48 -37.34 -7.66
N GLY A 499 -1.20 -38.43 -7.89
CA GLY A 499 -1.14 -39.19 -9.17
C GLY A 499 -1.55 -38.32 -10.35
N ALA A 500 -2.61 -37.51 -10.19
CA ALA A 500 -3.07 -36.59 -11.23
C ALA A 500 -2.08 -35.42 -11.47
N LEU A 501 -1.45 -34.91 -10.41
CA LEU A 501 -0.37 -33.91 -10.50
C LEU A 501 0.87 -34.49 -11.17
N ALA A 502 1.27 -35.70 -10.84
CA ALA A 502 2.39 -36.41 -11.46
C ALA A 502 2.16 -36.65 -12.96
N PHE A 503 0.96 -37.10 -13.33
CA PHE A 503 0.56 -37.24 -14.73
C PHE A 503 0.66 -35.91 -15.48
N PHE A 504 0.13 -34.81 -14.90
CA PHE A 504 0.24 -33.47 -15.49
C PHE A 504 1.68 -33.03 -15.67
N THR A 505 2.52 -33.22 -14.67
CA THR A 505 3.94 -32.81 -14.71
C THR A 505 4.70 -33.49 -15.86
N LEU A 506 4.40 -34.76 -16.13
CA LEU A 506 5.06 -35.57 -17.15
C LEU A 506 4.47 -35.43 -18.56
N THR A 507 3.20 -35.02 -18.66
CA THR A 507 2.49 -35.01 -19.95
C THR A 507 2.04 -33.61 -20.40
N GLY A 508 2.09 -32.61 -19.53
CA GLY A 508 1.60 -31.26 -19.78
C GLY A 508 0.06 -31.16 -19.75
N ARG A 509 -0.67 -32.22 -19.38
CA ARG A 509 -2.13 -32.26 -19.37
C ARG A 509 -2.65 -33.07 -18.17
N PRO A 510 -3.79 -32.71 -17.58
CA PRO A 510 -4.39 -33.53 -16.54
C PRO A 510 -4.87 -34.89 -17.11
N PRO A 511 -5.02 -35.92 -16.24
CA PRO A 511 -5.43 -37.24 -16.68
C PRO A 511 -6.80 -37.26 -17.35
N PHE A 512 -7.72 -36.42 -16.91
CA PHE A 512 -9.05 -36.26 -17.49
C PHE A 512 -9.27 -34.85 -17.98
N GLN A 513 -9.93 -34.74 -19.15
CA GLN A 513 -10.33 -33.48 -19.76
C GLN A 513 -11.77 -33.60 -20.25
N ALA A 514 -12.60 -32.60 -19.98
CA ALA A 514 -13.98 -32.59 -20.43
C ALA A 514 -14.45 -31.16 -20.75
N LYS A 515 -15.52 -31.03 -21.53
CA LYS A 515 -16.07 -29.73 -21.91
C LYS A 515 -16.86 -29.07 -20.78
N THR A 516 -17.39 -29.83 -19.86
CA THR A 516 -18.17 -29.36 -18.71
C THR A 516 -17.64 -29.93 -17.39
N THR A 517 -17.82 -29.19 -16.32
CA THR A 517 -17.46 -29.62 -14.97
C THR A 517 -18.12 -30.95 -14.59
N GLY A 518 -19.41 -31.12 -14.91
CA GLY A 518 -20.13 -32.37 -14.63
C GLY A 518 -19.53 -33.59 -15.34
N GLN A 519 -19.13 -33.43 -16.62
CA GLN A 519 -18.44 -34.51 -17.36
C GLN A 519 -17.07 -34.83 -16.77
N LEU A 520 -16.36 -33.82 -16.28
CA LEU A 520 -15.06 -33.99 -15.65
C LEU A 520 -15.18 -34.73 -14.31
N LEU A 521 -16.16 -34.37 -13.49
CA LEU A 521 -16.48 -35.09 -12.25
C LEU A 521 -16.85 -36.56 -12.53
N ALA A 522 -17.71 -36.80 -13.53
CA ALA A 522 -18.07 -38.14 -13.95
C ALA A 522 -16.84 -38.95 -14.41
N ALA A 523 -15.87 -38.32 -15.10
CA ALA A 523 -14.63 -38.98 -15.50
C ALA A 523 -13.76 -39.38 -14.29
N HIS A 524 -13.68 -38.52 -13.26
CA HIS A 524 -13.00 -38.87 -12.01
C HIS A 524 -13.68 -40.03 -11.28
N LEU A 525 -14.99 -40.11 -11.33
CA LEU A 525 -15.75 -41.18 -10.67
C LEU A 525 -15.62 -42.54 -11.38
N SER A 526 -15.69 -42.58 -12.73
CA SER A 526 -15.91 -43.83 -13.44
C SER A 526 -14.96 -44.12 -14.60
N GLN A 527 -14.32 -43.09 -15.22
CA GLN A 527 -13.49 -43.32 -16.38
C GLN A 527 -12.12 -43.89 -15.97
N PRO A 528 -11.64 -45.00 -16.57
CA PRO A 528 -10.29 -45.50 -16.32
C PRO A 528 -9.25 -44.42 -16.57
N PRO A 529 -8.17 -44.34 -15.74
CA PRO A 529 -7.10 -43.41 -15.99
C PRO A 529 -6.35 -43.78 -17.29
N PRO A 530 -5.93 -42.75 -18.08
CA PRO A 530 -5.16 -43.00 -19.28
C PRO A 530 -3.78 -43.56 -18.95
N LEU A 531 -3.22 -44.38 -19.83
CA LEU A 531 -1.87 -44.92 -19.66
C LEU A 531 -0.83 -43.80 -19.83
N LEU A 532 0.06 -43.62 -18.86
CA LEU A 532 1.12 -42.62 -18.94
C LEU A 532 1.99 -42.79 -20.19
N THR A 533 2.27 -44.04 -20.58
CA THR A 533 3.11 -44.38 -21.72
C THR A 533 2.57 -43.93 -23.08
N GLU A 534 1.27 -43.66 -23.20
CA GLU A 534 0.65 -43.08 -24.41
C GLU A 534 1.07 -41.63 -24.64
N TYR A 535 1.46 -40.92 -23.58
CA TYR A 535 1.78 -39.46 -23.60
C TYR A 535 3.26 -39.19 -23.27
N CYS A 536 3.91 -40.08 -22.52
CA CYS A 536 5.31 -39.99 -22.13
C CYS A 536 6.01 -41.34 -22.45
N HIS A 537 6.42 -41.49 -23.71
CA HIS A 537 6.96 -42.76 -24.25
C HIS A 537 8.25 -43.21 -23.56
N ASN A 538 9.02 -42.28 -22.94
CA ASN A 538 10.27 -42.58 -22.24
C ASN A 538 10.09 -42.74 -20.73
N ALA A 539 8.84 -42.80 -20.23
CA ALA A 539 8.58 -43.06 -18.82
C ALA A 539 8.92 -44.51 -18.47
N PRO A 540 9.67 -44.76 -17.37
CA PRO A 540 9.88 -46.12 -16.86
C PRO A 540 8.55 -46.80 -16.56
N ALA A 541 8.49 -48.13 -16.81
CA ALA A 541 7.29 -48.91 -16.55
C ALA A 541 6.87 -48.88 -15.06
N SER A 542 7.85 -48.86 -14.14
CA SER A 542 7.61 -48.66 -12.69
C SER A 542 6.91 -47.34 -12.36
N LEU A 543 7.35 -46.24 -12.98
CA LEU A 543 6.74 -44.93 -12.79
C LEU A 543 5.29 -44.89 -13.34
N ALA A 544 5.08 -45.49 -14.52
CA ALA A 544 3.74 -45.59 -15.11
C ALA A 544 2.79 -46.42 -14.22
N ALA A 545 3.26 -47.55 -13.71
CA ALA A 545 2.49 -48.40 -12.80
C ALA A 545 2.18 -47.70 -11.46
N MET A 546 3.14 -46.97 -10.91
CA MET A 546 2.96 -46.18 -9.66
C MET A 546 1.88 -45.11 -9.84
N ILE A 547 1.95 -44.35 -10.93
CA ILE A 547 0.95 -43.29 -11.21
C ILE A 547 -0.45 -43.91 -11.44
N ALA A 548 -0.52 -45.01 -12.21
CA ALA A 548 -1.78 -45.72 -12.42
C ALA A 548 -2.41 -46.21 -11.12
N ARG A 549 -1.60 -46.74 -10.19
CA ARG A 549 -2.06 -47.15 -8.85
C ARG A 549 -2.53 -45.99 -8.00
N CYS A 550 -1.85 -44.85 -8.03
CA CYS A 550 -2.33 -43.65 -7.36
C CYS A 550 -3.72 -43.20 -7.88
N LEU A 551 -3.97 -43.38 -9.19
CA LEU A 551 -5.20 -43.00 -9.88
C LEU A 551 -6.31 -44.06 -9.81
N SER A 552 -6.14 -45.17 -9.05
CA SER A 552 -7.19 -46.13 -8.81
C SER A 552 -8.43 -45.48 -8.21
N LYS A 553 -9.62 -45.90 -8.68
CA LYS A 553 -10.87 -45.29 -8.24
C LYS A 553 -11.16 -45.62 -6.79
N GLU A 554 -11.02 -46.90 -6.46
CA GLU A 554 -11.22 -47.38 -5.09
C GLU A 554 -10.04 -47.01 -4.18
N PRO A 555 -10.25 -46.29 -3.06
CA PRO A 555 -9.16 -45.94 -2.15
C PRO A 555 -8.35 -47.13 -1.62
N ALA A 556 -8.96 -48.30 -1.48
CA ALA A 556 -8.31 -49.51 -1.01
C ALA A 556 -7.26 -50.04 -2.01
N GLU A 557 -7.40 -49.75 -3.30
CA GLU A 557 -6.45 -50.20 -4.36
C GLU A 557 -5.26 -49.25 -4.49
N ARG A 558 -5.34 -48.04 -3.96
CA ARG A 558 -4.27 -47.07 -3.96
C ARG A 558 -3.14 -47.49 -3.00
N PHE A 559 -2.06 -46.71 -2.97
CA PHE A 559 -1.12 -46.76 -1.85
C PHE A 559 -1.85 -46.35 -0.56
N GLN A 560 -1.53 -47.04 0.54
CA GLN A 560 -2.20 -46.76 1.80
C GLN A 560 -1.51 -45.64 2.60
N SER A 561 -0.29 -45.26 2.24
CA SER A 561 0.43 -44.13 2.81
C SER A 561 1.26 -43.41 1.74
N THR A 562 1.56 -42.13 1.99
CA THR A 562 2.52 -41.36 1.16
C THR A 562 3.94 -41.85 1.31
N ALA A 563 4.30 -42.56 2.39
CA ALA A 563 5.56 -43.22 2.56
C ALA A 563 5.76 -44.35 1.53
N ASP A 564 4.69 -45.12 1.27
CA ASP A 564 4.73 -46.21 0.23
C ASP A 564 4.86 -45.58 -1.17
N VAL A 565 4.24 -44.46 -1.44
CA VAL A 565 4.40 -43.70 -2.69
C VAL A 565 5.84 -43.21 -2.86
N LEU A 566 6.44 -42.67 -1.78
CA LEU A 566 7.83 -42.20 -1.80
C LEU A 566 8.80 -43.35 -2.08
N GLN A 567 8.60 -44.49 -1.44
CA GLN A 567 9.41 -45.70 -1.71
C GLN A 567 9.27 -46.12 -3.18
N ALA A 568 8.08 -46.16 -3.74
CA ALA A 568 7.85 -46.52 -5.14
C ALA A 568 8.51 -45.52 -6.11
N LEU A 569 8.55 -44.20 -5.75
CA LEU A 569 9.29 -43.20 -6.52
C LEU A 569 10.81 -43.43 -6.50
N ASP A 570 11.35 -43.88 -5.37
CA ASP A 570 12.79 -44.17 -5.23
C ASP A 570 13.23 -45.36 -6.12
N GLU A 571 12.33 -46.30 -6.37
CA GLU A 571 12.53 -47.44 -7.25
C GLU A 571 12.43 -47.10 -8.76
N CYS A 572 11.96 -45.85 -9.08
CA CYS A 572 11.76 -45.40 -10.45
C CYS A 572 12.96 -44.67 -11.09
N VAL A 573 14.08 -44.49 -10.36
CA VAL A 573 15.24 -43.67 -10.83
C VAL A 573 16.46 -44.52 -11.13
#